data_5ba80000ff2f2005054279045408f907
#
_entry.id   5ba80000ff2f2005054279045408f907
#
_cell.length_a   1.000
_cell.length_b   1.000
_cell.length_c   1.000
_cell.angle_alpha   90.00
_cell.angle_beta   90.00
_cell.angle_gamma   90.00
#
_symmetry.space_group_name_H-M   'P 1'
#
loop_
_entity.id
_entity.type
_entity.pdbx_description
1 polymer ?
#
loop_
_entity_poly.entity_id
_entity_poly.type
_entity_poly.pdbx_seq_one_letter_code
_entity_poly.pdbx_strand_id
1 'polypeptide(L)'
;MCGIVGYVGGQSAQDVVVAGLKRLEYRGYDSAGIAILADGGLAAAKKAGKLVNLEKVLVEQPLPAGSAGIGHTRWATHGGPTDTNAHPHLDNAGRVAVVHNGIIENFAALRAELGKRGHDLLSETDTEVVAHLLAEAYSQSADPAEAMRQVCRRLEGAFTLVAVFADAPDVVVGARRNSPLVVGVGDGEAFLASDVAAFIAHTRSAVELGQDQVVELRREGVVVTGFDGEPAEVREYHVDWDASAAEKGGYASFMLKEIAEQPKAVTDTLLGRIDPEGTLHLDEVRITRGELREVDKVVIVACGTAFHAGMIAKYAIEHWTRIPCETELASEFRYRDPILDPHTLVIAISQSGETMDTLMALRHAREQGAKVLAICNTNGSTIPRESDAVLYTHAGPEVAVASTKAFLTQLVACYLVALYLGQVRGTKWGDEIRTVIRQLSEISGSVDRVLETMEPVRELARSLAAHDTVLFLGRHVGYPVALEGALKLKELAYMHAEGFAAGELKHGPIALIEDGLPVVVVVPSPAGRSVLHGKIVSNIQEIRARGALTVVIAEEGDEEVVPYADHLIRIPATPTLLQPLVATVPLQVFACELATARGNEVDQPRNLAKSVTVE
;
A
#
# COMPACT_ATOMS: atom_id res chain seq x y z
N MET A 1 -2.81 -6.88 -5.58
CA MET A 1 -1.65 -6.87 -6.52
C MET A 1 -0.97 -8.22 -6.45
N CYS A 2 -0.56 -8.79 -7.56
CA CYS A 2 0.09 -10.08 -7.62
C CYS A 2 1.60 -9.98 -7.36
N GLY A 3 2.25 -11.08 -6.95
CA GLY A 3 3.71 -11.18 -6.84
C GLY A 3 4.31 -11.76 -8.12
N ILE A 4 5.30 -11.10 -8.70
CA ILE A 4 6.11 -11.60 -9.81
C ILE A 4 7.56 -11.78 -9.36
N VAL A 5 8.17 -12.90 -9.76
CA VAL A 5 9.60 -13.17 -9.63
C VAL A 5 10.11 -13.76 -10.93
N GLY A 6 11.18 -13.18 -11.50
CA GLY A 6 11.98 -13.74 -12.57
C GLY A 6 13.42 -13.87 -12.09
N TYR A 7 14.10 -14.91 -12.49
CA TYR A 7 15.49 -15.20 -12.09
C TYR A 7 16.29 -15.80 -13.24
N VAL A 8 17.54 -15.36 -13.34
CA VAL A 8 18.58 -16.03 -14.14
C VAL A 8 19.90 -15.98 -13.36
N GLY A 9 20.57 -17.12 -13.20
CA GLY A 9 21.80 -17.15 -12.39
C GLY A 9 22.42 -18.54 -12.23
N GLY A 10 23.28 -18.67 -11.23
CA GLY A 10 23.99 -19.91 -10.93
C GLY A 10 23.31 -20.84 -9.94
N GLN A 11 22.22 -20.38 -9.27
CA GLN A 11 21.50 -21.15 -8.26
C GLN A 11 20.31 -21.92 -8.89
N SER A 12 19.66 -22.78 -8.10
CA SER A 12 18.40 -23.42 -8.50
C SER A 12 17.31 -22.37 -8.72
N ALA A 13 16.86 -22.20 -9.97
CA ALA A 13 15.82 -21.23 -10.28
C ALA A 13 14.52 -21.51 -9.52
N GLN A 14 14.16 -22.79 -9.34
CA GLN A 14 12.98 -23.18 -8.54
C GLN A 14 13.07 -22.64 -7.11
N ASP A 15 14.21 -22.86 -6.43
CA ASP A 15 14.36 -22.46 -5.03
C ASP A 15 14.36 -20.95 -4.88
N VAL A 16 15.07 -20.23 -5.76
CA VAL A 16 15.12 -18.76 -5.75
C VAL A 16 13.74 -18.15 -6.02
N VAL A 17 13.06 -18.64 -7.06
CA VAL A 17 11.73 -18.14 -7.44
C VAL A 17 10.71 -18.41 -6.33
N VAL A 18 10.64 -19.64 -5.78
CA VAL A 18 9.72 -19.97 -4.69
C VAL A 18 10.02 -19.16 -3.43
N ALA A 19 11.30 -18.97 -3.07
CA ALA A 19 11.68 -18.14 -1.93
C ALA A 19 11.28 -16.66 -2.13
N GLY A 20 11.43 -16.14 -3.34
CA GLY A 20 10.95 -14.80 -3.70
C GLY A 20 9.42 -14.67 -3.63
N LEU A 21 8.70 -15.67 -4.15
CA LEU A 21 7.24 -15.70 -4.06
C LEU A 21 6.72 -15.77 -2.62
N LYS A 22 7.41 -16.48 -1.71
CA LYS A 22 7.07 -16.48 -0.28
C LYS A 22 7.10 -15.10 0.33
N ARG A 23 8.08 -14.29 -0.06
CA ARG A 23 8.19 -12.90 0.40
C ARG A 23 7.14 -11.98 -0.24
N LEU A 24 6.55 -12.38 -1.38
CA LEU A 24 5.52 -11.63 -2.09
C LEU A 24 4.10 -12.17 -1.89
N GLU A 25 3.90 -13.23 -1.10
CA GLU A 25 2.58 -13.85 -0.93
C GLU A 25 1.52 -12.89 -0.36
N TYR A 26 1.95 -11.87 0.41
CA TYR A 26 1.07 -10.81 0.89
C TYR A 26 0.42 -9.99 -0.25
N ARG A 27 0.97 -10.05 -1.46
CA ARG A 27 0.44 -9.36 -2.65
C ARG A 27 -0.65 -10.16 -3.37
N GLY A 28 -0.66 -11.50 -3.25
CA GLY A 28 -1.65 -12.37 -3.88
C GLY A 28 -1.53 -13.79 -3.37
N TYR A 29 -2.65 -14.44 -3.11
CA TYR A 29 -2.70 -15.77 -2.49
C TYR A 29 -3.86 -16.64 -3.01
N ASP A 30 -4.49 -16.25 -4.13
CA ASP A 30 -5.61 -16.97 -4.75
C ASP A 30 -5.14 -18.15 -5.59
N SER A 31 -3.93 -18.05 -6.15
CA SER A 31 -3.23 -19.13 -6.83
C SER A 31 -1.75 -18.80 -6.94
N ALA A 32 -0.91 -19.80 -7.14
CA ALA A 32 0.52 -19.64 -7.38
C ALA A 32 1.01 -20.60 -8.46
N GLY A 33 2.12 -20.23 -9.13
CA GLY A 33 2.77 -21.12 -10.08
C GLY A 33 4.13 -20.61 -10.51
N ILE A 34 4.92 -21.54 -11.08
CA ILE A 34 6.26 -21.28 -11.59
C ILE A 34 6.47 -21.96 -12.95
N ALA A 35 7.35 -21.40 -13.74
CA ALA A 35 7.91 -22.05 -14.92
C ALA A 35 9.44 -21.96 -14.89
N ILE A 36 10.09 -23.09 -15.16
CA ILE A 36 11.54 -23.25 -15.12
C ILE A 36 12.03 -23.63 -16.52
N LEU A 37 13.10 -22.97 -16.96
CA LEU A 37 13.87 -23.36 -18.13
C LEU A 37 14.85 -24.49 -17.76
N ALA A 38 14.66 -25.66 -18.34
CA ALA A 38 15.46 -26.85 -18.11
C ALA A 38 15.98 -27.39 -19.42
N ASP A 39 16.97 -28.32 -19.35
CA ASP A 39 17.44 -29.04 -20.50
C ASP A 39 16.27 -29.80 -21.14
N GLY A 40 15.84 -29.36 -22.34
CA GLY A 40 14.74 -29.95 -23.07
C GLY A 40 13.44 -29.15 -23.11
N GLY A 41 13.39 -27.94 -22.54
CA GLY A 41 12.29 -27.03 -22.69
C GLY A 41 11.77 -26.41 -21.41
N LEU A 42 10.51 -25.92 -21.43
CA LEU A 42 9.83 -25.31 -20.31
C LEU A 42 9.10 -26.37 -19.48
N ALA A 43 9.30 -26.33 -18.16
CA ALA A 43 8.53 -27.11 -17.20
C ALA A 43 7.79 -26.15 -16.26
N ALA A 44 6.48 -26.37 -16.08
CA ALA A 44 5.65 -25.50 -15.26
C ALA A 44 4.80 -26.27 -14.26
N ALA A 45 4.58 -25.68 -13.08
CA ALA A 45 3.65 -26.16 -12.08
C ALA A 45 2.84 -24.98 -11.54
N LYS A 46 1.52 -25.17 -11.34
CA LYS A 46 0.64 -24.15 -10.82
C LYS A 46 -0.53 -24.74 -10.02
N LYS A 47 -0.99 -24.00 -8.98
CA LYS A 47 -2.03 -24.48 -8.08
C LYS A 47 -2.88 -23.34 -7.54
N ALA A 48 -4.19 -23.57 -7.45
CA ALA A 48 -5.13 -22.68 -6.78
C ALA A 48 -4.89 -22.67 -5.26
N GLY A 49 -5.14 -21.52 -4.63
CA GLY A 49 -4.93 -21.26 -3.22
C GLY A 49 -3.53 -20.75 -2.88
N LYS A 50 -3.20 -20.73 -1.59
CA LYS A 50 -1.93 -20.20 -1.08
C LYS A 50 -0.71 -20.94 -1.65
N LEU A 51 0.45 -20.28 -1.61
CA LEU A 51 1.73 -20.80 -2.14
C LEU A 51 2.09 -22.20 -1.58
N VAL A 52 1.70 -22.48 -0.33
CA VAL A 52 1.90 -23.80 0.30
C VAL A 52 1.26 -24.95 -0.51
N ASN A 53 0.20 -24.68 -1.28
CA ASN A 53 -0.41 -25.70 -2.14
C ASN A 53 0.47 -26.00 -3.36
N LEU A 54 1.11 -24.98 -3.94
CA LEU A 54 2.11 -25.18 -4.99
C LEU A 54 3.33 -25.92 -4.46
N GLU A 55 3.82 -25.59 -3.26
CA GLU A 55 4.96 -26.28 -2.66
C GLU A 55 4.70 -27.78 -2.49
N LYS A 56 3.49 -28.18 -2.07
CA LYS A 56 3.09 -29.61 -2.01
C LYS A 56 3.19 -30.28 -3.39
N VAL A 57 2.69 -29.61 -4.43
CA VAL A 57 2.79 -30.13 -5.81
C VAL A 57 4.25 -30.31 -6.22
N LEU A 58 5.12 -29.33 -5.91
CA LEU A 58 6.55 -29.39 -6.24
C LEU A 58 7.31 -30.47 -5.48
N VAL A 59 6.87 -30.84 -4.26
CA VAL A 59 7.41 -31.98 -3.51
C VAL A 59 6.98 -33.31 -4.14
N GLU A 60 5.71 -33.44 -4.55
CA GLU A 60 5.16 -34.64 -5.16
C GLU A 60 5.63 -34.84 -6.61
N GLN A 61 5.78 -33.77 -7.34
CA GLN A 61 6.18 -33.72 -8.76
C GLN A 61 7.26 -32.63 -8.96
N PRO A 62 8.51 -32.91 -8.61
CA PRO A 62 9.60 -31.95 -8.77
C PRO A 62 9.79 -31.55 -10.23
N LEU A 63 10.00 -30.25 -10.47
CA LEU A 63 10.38 -29.78 -11.79
C LEU A 63 11.87 -30.13 -12.07
N PRO A 64 12.25 -30.25 -13.34
CA PRO A 64 13.66 -30.42 -13.74
C PRO A 64 14.52 -29.25 -13.22
N ALA A 65 15.78 -29.51 -12.91
CA ALA A 65 16.74 -28.49 -12.53
C ALA A 65 16.91 -27.47 -13.66
N GLY A 66 16.92 -26.18 -13.32
CA GLY A 66 17.14 -25.09 -14.26
C GLY A 66 17.76 -23.89 -13.59
N SER A 67 18.37 -23.02 -14.38
CA SER A 67 19.10 -21.84 -13.94
C SER A 67 18.36 -20.52 -14.24
N ALA A 68 17.26 -20.61 -14.97
CA ALA A 68 16.35 -19.48 -15.24
C ALA A 68 14.90 -19.90 -15.05
N GLY A 69 14.06 -18.98 -14.60
CA GLY A 69 12.66 -19.26 -14.38
C GLY A 69 11.87 -18.03 -13.94
N ILE A 70 10.56 -18.19 -13.97
CA ILE A 70 9.58 -17.17 -13.58
C ILE A 70 8.56 -17.75 -12.61
N GLY A 71 7.98 -16.90 -11.77
CA GLY A 71 6.92 -17.30 -10.85
C GLY A 71 5.95 -16.19 -10.54
N HIS A 72 4.79 -16.60 -10.05
CA HIS A 72 3.66 -15.70 -9.80
C HIS A 72 2.85 -16.15 -8.59
N THR A 73 2.41 -15.19 -7.78
CA THR A 73 1.30 -15.33 -6.82
C THR A 73 0.19 -14.40 -7.25
N ARG A 74 -1.01 -14.97 -7.44
CA ARG A 74 -2.13 -14.26 -8.09
C ARG A 74 -3.14 -13.74 -7.08
N TRP A 75 -3.62 -12.54 -7.34
CA TRP A 75 -4.88 -11.99 -6.85
C TRP A 75 -5.80 -11.81 -8.07
N ALA A 76 -6.90 -12.56 -8.10
CA ALA A 76 -7.72 -12.73 -9.30
C ALA A 76 -8.45 -11.43 -9.70
N THR A 77 -8.28 -11.00 -10.95
CA THR A 77 -9.02 -9.90 -11.59
C THR A 77 -9.97 -10.44 -12.67
N HIS A 78 -9.46 -11.27 -13.56
CA HIS A 78 -10.21 -11.92 -14.63
C HIS A 78 -10.13 -13.44 -14.50
N GLY A 79 -11.28 -14.12 -14.46
CA GLY A 79 -11.39 -15.55 -14.21
C GLY A 79 -11.17 -15.95 -12.74
N GLY A 80 -11.92 -16.92 -12.24
CA GLY A 80 -11.87 -17.39 -10.85
C GLY A 80 -10.52 -17.99 -10.44
N PRO A 81 -10.28 -18.24 -9.14
CA PRO A 81 -9.05 -18.85 -8.63
C PRO A 81 -9.05 -20.37 -8.87
N THR A 82 -8.70 -20.77 -10.08
CA THR A 82 -8.59 -22.17 -10.51
C THR A 82 -7.17 -22.50 -10.97
N ASP A 83 -6.81 -23.79 -11.04
CA ASP A 83 -5.52 -24.22 -11.55
C ASP A 83 -5.31 -23.77 -13.00
N THR A 84 -6.35 -23.75 -13.81
CA THR A 84 -6.31 -23.30 -15.22
C THR A 84 -6.00 -21.82 -15.34
N ASN A 85 -6.63 -21.00 -14.49
CA ASN A 85 -6.48 -19.54 -14.49
C ASN A 85 -5.23 -19.06 -13.70
N ALA A 86 -4.54 -19.95 -13.00
CA ALA A 86 -3.27 -19.64 -12.36
C ALA A 86 -2.17 -19.35 -13.39
N HIS A 87 -1.26 -18.42 -13.07
CA HIS A 87 -0.06 -18.16 -13.86
C HIS A 87 1.07 -19.13 -13.47
N PRO A 88 2.04 -19.40 -14.37
CA PRO A 88 2.19 -18.86 -15.72
C PRO A 88 1.19 -19.43 -16.73
N HIS A 89 0.95 -18.68 -17.82
CA HIS A 89 0.29 -19.18 -19.02
C HIS A 89 1.31 -19.55 -20.08
N LEU A 90 1.04 -20.62 -20.81
CA LEU A 90 1.89 -21.12 -21.88
C LEU A 90 1.16 -21.01 -23.22
N ASP A 91 1.91 -20.89 -24.32
CA ASP A 91 1.39 -21.09 -25.66
C ASP A 91 1.05 -22.58 -25.90
N ASN A 92 0.27 -22.89 -26.93
CA ASN A 92 -0.17 -24.27 -27.21
C ASN A 92 1.00 -25.26 -27.46
N ALA A 93 2.15 -24.78 -27.90
CA ALA A 93 3.34 -25.60 -28.13
C ALA A 93 4.27 -25.70 -26.90
N GLY A 94 3.98 -25.00 -25.81
CA GLY A 94 4.80 -24.97 -24.61
C GLY A 94 6.18 -24.33 -24.80
N ARG A 95 6.31 -23.40 -25.75
CA ARG A 95 7.58 -22.73 -26.07
C ARG A 95 7.78 -21.42 -25.32
N VAL A 96 6.71 -20.79 -24.90
CA VAL A 96 6.72 -19.52 -24.16
C VAL A 96 5.88 -19.67 -22.91
N ALA A 97 6.41 -19.24 -21.77
CA ALA A 97 5.66 -19.07 -20.54
C ALA A 97 5.68 -17.60 -20.12
N VAL A 98 4.54 -17.06 -19.69
CA VAL A 98 4.39 -15.67 -19.26
C VAL A 98 3.61 -15.55 -17.95
N VAL A 99 4.06 -14.63 -17.10
CA VAL A 99 3.32 -14.15 -15.93
C VAL A 99 2.99 -12.67 -16.10
N HIS A 100 1.90 -12.21 -15.49
CA HIS A 100 1.35 -10.87 -15.72
C HIS A 100 0.75 -10.29 -14.43
N ASN A 101 1.03 -9.03 -14.19
CA ASN A 101 0.33 -8.16 -13.25
C ASN A 101 -0.33 -7.01 -14.01
N GLY A 102 -1.58 -6.72 -13.74
CA GLY A 102 -2.32 -5.65 -14.37
C GLY A 102 -3.59 -6.12 -15.07
N ILE A 103 -4.04 -5.34 -16.03
CA ILE A 103 -5.20 -5.66 -16.89
C ILE A 103 -4.86 -5.29 -18.33
N ILE A 104 -5.11 -6.22 -19.24
CA ILE A 104 -5.02 -6.00 -20.69
C ILE A 104 -6.42 -5.68 -21.20
N GLU A 105 -6.71 -4.39 -21.36
CA GLU A 105 -8.07 -3.89 -21.64
C GLU A 105 -8.62 -4.38 -22.97
N ASN A 106 -7.76 -4.53 -23.99
CA ASN A 106 -8.16 -4.99 -25.32
C ASN A 106 -8.09 -6.53 -25.48
N PHE A 107 -7.97 -7.30 -24.39
CA PHE A 107 -7.80 -8.77 -24.44
C PHE A 107 -8.90 -9.50 -25.22
N ALA A 108 -10.14 -9.03 -25.13
CA ALA A 108 -11.27 -9.68 -25.81
C ALA A 108 -11.11 -9.64 -27.35
N ALA A 109 -10.64 -8.53 -27.90
CA ALA A 109 -10.35 -8.40 -29.33
C ALA A 109 -9.17 -9.29 -29.74
N LEU A 110 -8.10 -9.31 -28.94
CA LEU A 110 -6.90 -10.14 -29.16
C LEU A 110 -7.25 -11.64 -29.09
N ARG A 111 -8.11 -12.05 -28.14
CA ARG A 111 -8.60 -13.42 -27.98
C ARG A 111 -9.37 -13.87 -29.23
N ALA A 112 -10.27 -13.02 -29.74
CA ALA A 112 -11.04 -13.32 -30.96
C ALA A 112 -10.14 -13.42 -32.20
N GLU A 113 -9.09 -12.61 -32.29
CA GLU A 113 -8.09 -12.65 -33.37
C GLU A 113 -7.28 -13.96 -33.32
N LEU A 114 -6.76 -14.35 -32.16
CA LEU A 114 -5.98 -15.58 -31.96
C LEU A 114 -6.84 -16.83 -32.26
N GLY A 115 -8.10 -16.85 -31.82
CA GLY A 115 -9.02 -17.95 -32.12
C GLY A 115 -9.25 -18.14 -33.62
N LYS A 116 -9.33 -17.04 -34.41
CA LYS A 116 -9.40 -17.13 -35.89
C LYS A 116 -8.13 -17.68 -36.54
N ARG A 117 -6.95 -17.55 -35.86
CA ARG A 117 -5.68 -18.11 -36.31
C ARG A 117 -5.47 -19.55 -35.84
N GLY A 118 -6.40 -20.12 -35.09
CA GLY A 118 -6.36 -21.52 -34.66
C GLY A 118 -5.67 -21.76 -33.33
N HIS A 119 -5.50 -20.73 -32.49
CA HIS A 119 -5.02 -20.91 -31.12
C HIS A 119 -6.15 -21.37 -30.20
N ASP A 120 -5.88 -22.38 -29.38
CA ASP A 120 -6.76 -22.84 -28.32
C ASP A 120 -6.47 -22.05 -27.05
N LEU A 121 -7.46 -21.28 -26.58
CA LEU A 121 -7.38 -20.46 -25.38
C LEU A 121 -8.19 -21.13 -24.27
N LEU A 122 -7.50 -21.67 -23.26
CA LEU A 122 -8.06 -22.57 -22.25
C LEU A 122 -8.52 -21.85 -20.98
N SER A 123 -7.90 -20.70 -20.66
CA SER A 123 -8.22 -19.93 -19.45
C SER A 123 -9.22 -18.82 -19.70
N GLU A 124 -9.76 -18.27 -18.62
CA GLU A 124 -10.64 -17.11 -18.63
C GLU A 124 -9.85 -15.79 -18.43
N THR A 125 -8.51 -15.88 -18.31
CA THR A 125 -7.67 -14.72 -18.02
C THR A 125 -7.41 -13.87 -19.26
N ASP A 126 -7.11 -12.61 -19.02
CA ASP A 126 -6.61 -11.67 -20.03
C ASP A 126 -5.14 -11.97 -20.42
N THR A 127 -4.41 -12.70 -19.58
CA THR A 127 -2.97 -12.97 -19.76
C THR A 127 -2.66 -14.02 -20.82
N GLU A 128 -3.50 -15.04 -21.00
CA GLU A 128 -3.22 -16.15 -21.91
C GLU A 128 -2.98 -15.69 -23.36
N VAL A 129 -3.69 -14.61 -23.79
CA VAL A 129 -3.48 -14.05 -25.13
C VAL A 129 -2.03 -13.59 -25.34
N VAL A 130 -1.34 -13.16 -24.28
CA VAL A 130 0.05 -12.70 -24.36
C VAL A 130 1.00 -13.86 -24.66
N ALA A 131 0.80 -15.04 -24.04
CA ALA A 131 1.64 -16.21 -24.32
C ALA A 131 1.62 -16.58 -25.81
N HIS A 132 0.43 -16.58 -26.42
CA HIS A 132 0.26 -16.87 -27.84
C HIS A 132 0.86 -15.80 -28.75
N LEU A 133 0.63 -14.52 -28.42
CA LEU A 133 1.19 -13.40 -29.18
C LEU A 133 2.73 -13.38 -29.12
N LEU A 134 3.32 -13.67 -27.96
CA LEU A 134 4.77 -13.78 -27.78
C LEU A 134 5.33 -14.94 -28.61
N ALA A 135 4.66 -16.10 -28.62
CA ALA A 135 5.10 -17.25 -29.42
C ALA A 135 5.08 -16.95 -30.93
N GLU A 136 4.06 -16.24 -31.43
CA GLU A 136 3.99 -15.79 -32.83
C GLU A 136 5.13 -14.79 -33.14
N ALA A 137 5.30 -13.74 -32.31
CA ALA A 137 6.31 -12.71 -32.52
C ALA A 137 7.74 -13.30 -32.44
N TYR A 138 7.98 -14.19 -31.48
CA TYR A 138 9.27 -14.86 -31.34
C TYR A 138 9.59 -15.77 -32.53
N SER A 139 8.58 -16.45 -33.09
CA SER A 139 8.77 -17.27 -34.30
C SER A 139 9.24 -16.45 -35.51
N GLN A 140 8.97 -15.14 -35.53
CA GLN A 140 9.36 -14.23 -36.62
C GLN A 140 10.71 -13.54 -36.35
N SER A 141 10.96 -13.11 -35.09
CA SER A 141 12.14 -12.33 -34.72
C SER A 141 13.33 -13.18 -34.28
N ALA A 142 13.07 -14.36 -33.72
CA ALA A 142 14.04 -15.17 -32.99
C ALA A 142 14.76 -14.41 -31.84
N ASP A 143 14.20 -13.30 -31.38
CA ASP A 143 14.72 -12.44 -30.34
C ASP A 143 13.62 -12.23 -29.28
N PRO A 144 13.84 -12.72 -28.02
CA PRO A 144 12.86 -12.60 -26.95
C PRO A 144 12.47 -11.14 -26.62
N ALA A 145 13.44 -10.22 -26.59
CA ALA A 145 13.20 -8.82 -26.27
C ALA A 145 12.42 -8.11 -27.38
N GLU A 146 12.74 -8.39 -28.67
CA GLU A 146 11.98 -7.85 -29.80
C GLU A 146 10.55 -8.44 -29.84
N ALA A 147 10.38 -9.72 -29.57
CA ALA A 147 9.05 -10.31 -29.46
C ALA A 147 8.22 -9.61 -28.38
N MET A 148 8.81 -9.34 -27.21
CA MET A 148 8.15 -8.60 -26.13
C MET A 148 7.79 -7.18 -26.58
N ARG A 149 8.69 -6.42 -27.23
CA ARG A 149 8.40 -5.07 -27.75
C ARG A 149 7.23 -5.08 -28.73
N GLN A 150 7.21 -6.03 -29.69
CA GLN A 150 6.14 -6.16 -30.67
C GLN A 150 4.79 -6.39 -30.01
N VAL A 151 4.72 -7.26 -29.01
CA VAL A 151 3.50 -7.54 -28.26
C VAL A 151 3.07 -6.34 -27.44
N CYS A 152 3.98 -5.70 -26.68
CA CYS A 152 3.67 -4.56 -25.84
C CYS A 152 3.09 -3.36 -26.60
N ARG A 153 3.51 -3.15 -27.85
CA ARG A 153 2.94 -2.12 -28.74
C ARG A 153 1.48 -2.38 -29.14
N ARG A 154 1.00 -3.63 -29.00
CA ARG A 154 -0.37 -4.02 -29.34
C ARG A 154 -1.30 -4.03 -28.12
N LEU A 155 -0.72 -4.09 -26.92
CA LEU A 155 -1.51 -4.17 -25.68
C LEU A 155 -1.98 -2.79 -25.23
N GLU A 156 -3.20 -2.73 -24.73
CA GLU A 156 -3.81 -1.56 -24.08
C GLU A 156 -4.00 -1.85 -22.58
N GLY A 157 -3.89 -0.79 -21.74
CA GLY A 157 -4.04 -0.90 -20.30
C GLY A 157 -2.73 -0.89 -19.52
N ALA A 158 -2.82 -1.20 -18.22
CA ALA A 158 -1.69 -1.25 -17.29
C ALA A 158 -1.20 -2.69 -17.13
N PHE A 159 0.07 -2.95 -17.41
CA PHE A 159 0.62 -4.31 -17.33
C PHE A 159 2.10 -4.36 -16.94
N THR A 160 2.46 -5.43 -16.26
CA THR A 160 3.82 -5.94 -16.09
C THR A 160 3.85 -7.37 -16.57
N LEU A 161 4.71 -7.66 -17.52
CA LEU A 161 4.89 -8.99 -18.12
C LEU A 161 6.30 -9.49 -17.80
N VAL A 162 6.42 -10.78 -17.46
CA VAL A 162 7.73 -11.47 -17.41
C VAL A 162 7.57 -12.81 -18.11
N ALA A 163 8.45 -13.08 -19.07
CA ALA A 163 8.39 -14.25 -19.93
C ALA A 163 9.73 -14.98 -20.05
N VAL A 164 9.64 -16.28 -20.29
CA VAL A 164 10.75 -17.17 -20.63
C VAL A 164 10.42 -17.96 -21.90
N PHE A 165 11.46 -18.30 -22.67
CA PHE A 165 11.35 -18.94 -23.97
C PHE A 165 12.17 -20.22 -23.99
N ALA A 166 11.58 -21.34 -24.40
CA ALA A 166 12.25 -22.66 -24.42
C ALA A 166 13.56 -22.65 -25.19
N ASP A 167 13.62 -21.93 -26.31
CA ASP A 167 14.77 -21.84 -27.19
C ASP A 167 15.79 -20.75 -26.77
N ALA A 168 15.56 -20.04 -25.66
CA ALA A 168 16.44 -19.02 -25.09
C ALA A 168 16.70 -19.27 -23.58
N PRO A 169 17.45 -20.36 -23.22
CA PRO A 169 17.51 -20.88 -21.86
C PRO A 169 18.17 -19.95 -20.81
N ASP A 170 18.97 -18.98 -21.24
CA ASP A 170 19.70 -18.07 -20.36
C ASP A 170 19.11 -16.64 -20.37
N VAL A 171 17.86 -16.50 -20.79
CA VAL A 171 17.20 -15.19 -20.95
C VAL A 171 15.87 -15.16 -20.21
N VAL A 172 15.69 -14.14 -19.40
CA VAL A 172 14.38 -13.74 -18.85
C VAL A 172 14.06 -12.35 -19.38
N VAL A 173 12.87 -12.16 -19.96
CA VAL A 173 12.46 -10.86 -20.51
C VAL A 173 11.28 -10.32 -19.71
N GLY A 174 11.35 -9.04 -19.33
CA GLY A 174 10.25 -8.34 -18.70
C GLY A 174 9.85 -7.09 -19.47
N ALA A 175 8.63 -6.63 -19.24
CA ALA A 175 8.12 -5.36 -19.76
C ALA A 175 7.16 -4.72 -18.77
N ARG A 176 7.09 -3.40 -18.76
CA ARG A 176 6.12 -2.69 -17.91
C ARG A 176 5.49 -1.48 -18.58
N ARG A 177 4.20 -1.29 -18.26
CA ARG A 177 3.42 -0.07 -18.45
C ARG A 177 2.52 0.11 -17.23
N ASN A 178 2.70 1.19 -16.45
CA ASN A 178 1.90 1.57 -15.27
C ASN A 178 1.89 0.59 -14.09
N SER A 179 2.29 -0.67 -14.24
CA SER A 179 2.37 -1.66 -13.16
C SER A 179 3.84 -1.86 -12.72
N PRO A 180 4.14 -2.07 -11.42
CA PRO A 180 5.53 -2.08 -10.93
C PRO A 180 6.34 -3.29 -11.42
N LEU A 181 7.59 -3.01 -11.80
CA LEU A 181 8.64 -3.99 -12.07
C LEU A 181 10.00 -3.39 -11.72
N VAL A 182 10.81 -4.12 -10.99
CA VAL A 182 12.15 -3.73 -10.56
C VAL A 182 13.15 -4.82 -10.90
N VAL A 183 14.37 -4.42 -11.23
CA VAL A 183 15.49 -5.32 -11.50
C VAL A 183 16.38 -5.40 -10.26
N GLY A 184 16.80 -6.60 -9.88
CA GLY A 184 17.88 -6.83 -8.92
C GLY A 184 19.14 -7.27 -9.67
N VAL A 185 20.30 -6.69 -9.32
CA VAL A 185 21.59 -7.03 -9.93
C VAL A 185 22.48 -7.64 -8.86
N GLY A 186 22.80 -8.95 -9.03
CA GLY A 186 23.70 -9.71 -8.17
C GLY A 186 25.00 -10.09 -8.88
N ASP A 187 25.87 -10.82 -8.20
CA ASP A 187 27.13 -11.32 -8.77
C ASP A 187 26.86 -12.60 -9.57
N GLY A 188 26.88 -12.50 -10.90
CA GLY A 188 26.56 -13.61 -11.82
C GLY A 188 25.10 -14.07 -11.77
N GLU A 189 24.21 -13.22 -11.30
CA GLU A 189 22.77 -13.45 -11.25
C GLU A 189 21.96 -12.17 -11.38
N ALA A 190 20.77 -12.26 -11.93
CA ALA A 190 19.85 -11.13 -12.09
C ALA A 190 18.40 -11.54 -11.80
N PHE A 191 17.63 -10.56 -11.33
CA PHE A 191 16.26 -10.74 -10.86
C PHE A 191 15.33 -9.74 -11.52
N LEU A 192 14.09 -10.18 -11.79
CA LEU A 192 12.94 -9.32 -12.03
C LEU A 192 11.90 -9.56 -10.95
N ALA A 193 11.35 -8.51 -10.37
CA ALA A 193 10.30 -8.68 -9.40
C ALA A 193 9.31 -7.50 -9.40
N SER A 194 8.10 -7.77 -8.93
CA SER A 194 7.12 -6.71 -8.68
C SER A 194 7.44 -5.90 -7.42
N ASP A 195 8.41 -6.36 -6.60
CA ASP A 195 8.89 -5.67 -5.39
C ASP A 195 10.30 -6.16 -5.03
N VAL A 196 11.14 -5.27 -4.53
CA VAL A 196 12.51 -5.57 -4.08
C VAL A 196 12.58 -6.64 -2.98
N ALA A 197 11.51 -6.80 -2.18
CA ALA A 197 11.43 -7.83 -1.15
C ALA A 197 11.68 -9.25 -1.70
N ALA A 198 11.34 -9.50 -2.96
CA ALA A 198 11.54 -10.79 -3.59
C ALA A 198 13.02 -11.25 -3.60
N PHE A 199 13.94 -10.33 -3.89
CA PHE A 199 15.36 -10.62 -4.08
C PHE A 199 16.29 -10.00 -3.03
N ILE A 200 15.76 -9.31 -2.02
CA ILE A 200 16.54 -8.60 -1.01
C ILE A 200 17.55 -9.48 -0.25
N ALA A 201 17.29 -10.80 -0.17
CA ALA A 201 18.21 -11.75 0.44
C ALA A 201 19.45 -12.07 -0.44
N HIS A 202 19.40 -11.74 -1.73
CA HIS A 202 20.44 -11.98 -2.71
C HIS A 202 21.22 -10.72 -3.04
N THR A 203 20.53 -9.61 -3.27
CA THR A 203 21.16 -8.32 -3.59
C THR A 203 20.32 -7.16 -3.10
N ARG A 204 21.01 -6.06 -2.74
CA ARG A 204 20.41 -4.75 -2.44
C ARG A 204 20.59 -3.75 -3.58
N SER A 205 21.32 -4.12 -4.63
CA SER A 205 21.49 -3.28 -5.82
C SER A 205 20.31 -3.49 -6.73
N ALA A 206 19.56 -2.42 -6.97
CA ALA A 206 18.35 -2.43 -7.78
C ALA A 206 18.43 -1.41 -8.91
N VAL A 207 17.77 -1.74 -10.03
CA VAL A 207 17.60 -0.86 -11.18
C VAL A 207 16.11 -0.57 -11.35
N GLU A 208 15.80 0.70 -11.41
CA GLU A 208 14.45 1.20 -11.61
C GLU A 208 14.11 1.22 -13.10
N LEU A 209 12.96 0.62 -13.46
CA LEU A 209 12.43 0.67 -14.83
C LEU A 209 11.45 1.83 -14.99
N GLY A 210 11.59 2.57 -16.08
CA GLY A 210 10.65 3.62 -16.51
C GLY A 210 9.36 3.05 -17.13
N GLN A 211 8.55 3.94 -17.69
CA GLN A 211 7.35 3.55 -18.44
C GLN A 211 7.72 3.08 -19.85
N ASP A 212 6.91 2.15 -20.38
CA ASP A 212 7.04 1.61 -21.74
C ASP A 212 8.45 1.06 -22.04
N GLN A 213 9.00 0.33 -21.07
CA GLN A 213 10.31 -0.28 -21.16
C GLN A 213 10.23 -1.82 -21.20
N VAL A 214 11.16 -2.40 -21.98
CA VAL A 214 11.47 -3.85 -22.00
C VAL A 214 12.84 -4.04 -21.39
N VAL A 215 12.98 -5.04 -20.54
CA VAL A 215 14.23 -5.45 -19.93
C VAL A 215 14.55 -6.90 -20.28
N GLU A 216 15.77 -7.12 -20.70
CA GLU A 216 16.34 -8.45 -20.92
C GLU A 216 17.38 -8.73 -19.83
N LEU A 217 17.18 -9.83 -19.09
CA LEU A 217 18.11 -10.31 -18.08
C LEU A 217 18.92 -11.47 -18.62
N ARG A 218 20.23 -11.39 -18.41
CA ARG A 218 21.20 -12.47 -18.57
C ARG A 218 22.08 -12.56 -17.33
N ARG A 219 22.83 -13.63 -17.17
CA ARG A 219 23.79 -13.76 -16.05
C ARG A 219 24.87 -12.67 -16.07
N GLU A 220 25.24 -12.22 -17.25
CA GLU A 220 26.32 -11.25 -17.48
C GLU A 220 25.86 -9.82 -17.35
N GLY A 221 24.55 -9.55 -17.31
CA GLY A 221 24.05 -8.21 -17.20
C GLY A 221 22.60 -8.02 -17.62
N VAL A 222 22.19 -6.76 -17.60
CA VAL A 222 20.83 -6.32 -17.84
C VAL A 222 20.83 -5.30 -18.98
N VAL A 223 19.93 -5.47 -19.93
CA VAL A 223 19.71 -4.51 -21.03
C VAL A 223 18.29 -3.97 -20.96
N VAL A 224 18.15 -2.63 -20.96
CA VAL A 224 16.83 -1.97 -20.92
C VAL A 224 16.65 -1.10 -22.17
N THR A 225 15.50 -1.28 -22.84
CA THR A 225 15.14 -0.51 -24.04
C THR A 225 13.70 -0.02 -23.91
N GLY A 226 13.36 1.05 -24.65
CA GLY A 226 11.98 1.44 -24.85
C GLY A 226 11.19 0.42 -25.68
N PHE A 227 9.87 0.55 -25.75
CA PHE A 227 9.04 -0.23 -26.68
C PHE A 227 9.33 0.07 -28.16
N ASP A 228 10.01 1.18 -28.45
CA ASP A 228 10.55 1.55 -29.77
C ASP A 228 11.89 0.84 -30.09
N GLY A 229 12.54 0.23 -29.08
CA GLY A 229 13.82 -0.46 -29.22
C GLY A 229 15.03 0.42 -28.92
N GLU A 230 14.85 1.71 -28.66
CA GLU A 230 15.95 2.59 -28.29
C GLU A 230 16.45 2.29 -26.86
N PRO A 231 17.77 2.43 -26.60
CA PRO A 231 18.32 2.26 -25.25
C PRO A 231 17.64 3.23 -24.27
N ALA A 232 17.26 2.71 -23.11
CA ALA A 232 16.61 3.50 -22.07
C ALA A 232 17.62 3.93 -20.98
N GLU A 233 17.48 5.15 -20.51
CA GLU A 233 18.16 5.59 -19.29
C GLU A 233 17.54 4.87 -18.09
N VAL A 234 18.40 4.30 -17.24
CA VAL A 234 17.99 3.61 -16.02
C VAL A 234 18.64 4.24 -14.81
N ARG A 235 17.96 4.18 -13.68
CA ARG A 235 18.47 4.65 -12.39
C ARG A 235 18.78 3.46 -11.50
N GLU A 236 20.04 3.35 -11.11
CA GLU A 236 20.46 2.40 -10.07
C GLU A 236 20.25 3.01 -8.68
N TYR A 237 19.84 2.18 -7.73
CA TYR A 237 19.71 2.57 -6.33
C TYR A 237 20.01 1.41 -5.40
N HIS A 238 20.34 1.74 -4.15
CA HIS A 238 20.60 0.75 -3.11
C HIS A 238 19.44 0.69 -2.13
N VAL A 239 19.01 -0.53 -1.76
CA VAL A 239 17.93 -0.76 -0.80
C VAL A 239 18.50 -0.69 0.62
N ASP A 240 18.01 0.23 1.43
CA ASP A 240 18.59 0.54 2.76
C ASP A 240 18.23 -0.46 3.86
N TRP A 241 17.17 -1.26 3.69
CA TRP A 241 16.72 -2.27 4.65
C TRP A 241 17.15 -3.69 4.24
N ASP A 242 17.20 -4.62 5.20
CA ASP A 242 17.61 -6.01 4.99
C ASP A 242 16.42 -6.98 5.01
N ALA A 243 16.70 -8.26 4.67
CA ALA A 243 15.68 -9.31 4.63
C ALA A 243 14.99 -9.55 5.97
N SER A 244 15.68 -9.31 7.11
CA SER A 244 15.11 -9.53 8.45
C SER A 244 13.99 -8.55 8.76
N ALA A 245 14.01 -7.36 8.16
CA ALA A 245 12.93 -6.37 8.30
C ALA A 245 11.58 -6.87 7.73
N ALA A 246 11.62 -7.77 6.74
CA ALA A 246 10.45 -8.39 6.13
C ALA A 246 10.07 -9.75 6.76
N GLU A 247 10.59 -10.08 7.95
CA GLU A 247 10.25 -11.29 8.70
C GLU A 247 9.41 -10.99 9.93
N LYS A 248 8.66 -11.98 10.44
CA LYS A 248 7.79 -11.78 11.63
C LYS A 248 8.54 -11.49 12.93
N GLY A 249 9.83 -11.81 13.02
CA GLY A 249 10.66 -11.49 14.17
C GLY A 249 10.16 -12.05 15.52
N GLY A 250 9.52 -13.23 15.51
CA GLY A 250 8.95 -13.86 16.69
C GLY A 250 7.50 -13.50 17.04
N TYR A 251 6.89 -12.56 16.31
CA TYR A 251 5.46 -12.24 16.45
C TYR A 251 4.58 -13.29 15.76
N ALA A 252 3.37 -13.49 16.29
CA ALA A 252 2.41 -14.42 15.71
C ALA A 252 1.94 -13.97 14.31
N SER A 253 1.87 -12.66 14.06
CA SER A 253 1.49 -12.07 12.78
C SER A 253 2.37 -10.87 12.44
N PHE A 254 2.42 -10.49 11.14
CA PHE A 254 3.05 -9.25 10.71
C PHE A 254 2.34 -8.03 11.28
N MET A 255 1.01 -8.04 11.33
CA MET A 255 0.24 -6.94 11.89
C MET A 255 0.62 -6.65 13.34
N LEU A 256 0.78 -7.67 14.19
CA LEU A 256 1.23 -7.48 15.57
C LEU A 256 2.65 -6.92 15.66
N LYS A 257 3.57 -7.37 14.80
CA LYS A 257 4.91 -6.80 14.68
C LYS A 257 4.86 -5.34 14.30
N GLU A 258 4.09 -5.01 13.26
CA GLU A 258 3.99 -3.66 12.71
C GLU A 258 3.31 -2.68 13.67
N ILE A 259 2.34 -3.14 14.46
CA ILE A 259 1.77 -2.37 15.59
C ILE A 259 2.85 -2.09 16.64
N ALA A 260 3.70 -3.07 16.97
CA ALA A 260 4.79 -2.90 17.95
C ALA A 260 5.95 -2.03 17.41
N GLU A 261 6.12 -1.94 16.10
CA GLU A 261 7.15 -1.11 15.45
C GLU A 261 6.76 0.37 15.34
N GLN A 262 5.53 0.75 15.65
CA GLN A 262 5.03 2.13 15.48
C GLN A 262 5.89 3.19 16.19
N PRO A 263 6.36 3.01 17.44
CA PRO A 263 7.21 3.98 18.11
C PRO A 263 8.49 4.28 17.33
N LYS A 264 9.15 3.21 16.85
CA LYS A 264 10.35 3.33 16.02
C LYS A 264 10.05 4.01 14.68
N ALA A 265 8.98 3.61 14.00
CA ALA A 265 8.59 4.16 12.71
C ALA A 265 8.28 5.67 12.78
N VAL A 266 7.63 6.12 13.85
CA VAL A 266 7.40 7.55 14.12
C VAL A 266 8.74 8.29 14.28
N THR A 267 9.67 7.73 15.03
CA THR A 267 11.02 8.32 15.22
C THR A 267 11.76 8.39 13.89
N ASP A 268 11.80 7.30 13.13
CA ASP A 268 12.51 7.22 11.84
C ASP A 268 11.97 8.25 10.83
N THR A 269 10.66 8.52 10.83
CA THR A 269 10.04 9.54 9.97
C THR A 269 10.50 10.96 10.31
N LEU A 270 10.90 11.22 11.55
CA LEU A 270 11.36 12.54 11.99
C LEU A 270 12.86 12.78 11.78
N LEU A 271 13.66 11.70 11.63
CA LEU A 271 15.11 11.80 11.55
C LEU A 271 15.58 12.63 10.35
N GLY A 272 16.52 13.56 10.59
CA GLY A 272 17.14 14.39 9.55
C GLY A 272 16.22 15.44 8.93
N ARG A 273 15.04 15.67 9.48
CA ARG A 273 14.03 16.58 8.90
C ARG A 273 14.14 18.02 9.36
N ILE A 274 14.91 18.30 10.40
CA ILE A 274 15.06 19.63 10.95
C ILE A 274 16.53 19.91 11.24
N ASP A 275 17.03 21.07 10.82
CA ASP A 275 18.35 21.54 11.16
C ASP A 275 18.41 22.20 12.55
N PRO A 276 19.62 22.51 13.08
CA PRO A 276 19.78 23.16 14.38
C PRO A 276 19.09 24.53 14.47
N GLU A 277 18.92 25.21 13.34
CA GLU A 277 18.25 26.51 13.23
C GLU A 277 16.72 26.40 13.25
N GLY A 278 16.17 25.18 13.19
CA GLY A 278 14.74 24.92 13.18
C GLY A 278 14.10 24.97 11.79
N THR A 279 14.91 24.86 10.74
CA THR A 279 14.43 24.79 9.35
C THR A 279 14.06 23.36 8.99
N LEU A 280 12.87 23.17 8.44
CA LEU A 280 12.43 21.89 7.91
C LEU A 280 12.93 21.65 6.50
N HIS A 281 13.30 20.39 6.22
CA HIS A 281 13.70 19.90 4.92
C HIS A 281 12.81 18.73 4.49
N LEU A 282 12.45 18.68 3.21
CA LEU A 282 11.83 17.53 2.56
C LEU A 282 12.91 16.75 1.77
N ASP A 283 12.68 15.47 1.49
CA ASP A 283 13.67 14.61 0.82
C ASP A 283 13.96 15.06 -0.60
N GLU A 284 12.91 15.30 -1.39
CA GLU A 284 13.00 15.76 -2.76
C GLU A 284 12.04 16.93 -2.98
N VAL A 285 12.56 18.08 -3.34
CA VAL A 285 11.75 19.28 -3.67
C VAL A 285 12.20 19.85 -4.99
N ARG A 286 11.37 19.74 -6.00
CA ARG A 286 11.57 20.34 -7.34
C ARG A 286 10.68 21.58 -7.53
N ILE A 287 9.83 21.88 -6.55
CA ILE A 287 9.00 23.09 -6.49
C ILE A 287 9.80 24.19 -5.82
N THR A 288 9.90 25.35 -6.43
CA THR A 288 10.61 26.48 -5.83
C THR A 288 9.87 27.05 -4.61
N ARG A 289 10.61 27.70 -3.71
CA ARG A 289 9.99 28.39 -2.56
C ARG A 289 9.06 29.53 -3.01
N GLY A 290 9.31 30.12 -4.19
CA GLY A 290 8.43 31.12 -4.80
C GLY A 290 7.07 30.52 -5.14
N GLU A 291 7.05 29.43 -5.89
CA GLU A 291 5.82 28.70 -6.25
C GLU A 291 5.05 28.25 -5.01
N LEU A 292 5.73 27.69 -4.00
CA LEU A 292 5.06 27.27 -2.74
C LEU A 292 4.45 28.44 -1.96
N ARG A 293 4.98 29.66 -2.08
CA ARG A 293 4.37 30.87 -1.48
C ARG A 293 3.10 31.30 -2.19
N GLU A 294 3.01 31.04 -3.47
CA GLU A 294 1.86 31.37 -4.31
C GLU A 294 0.72 30.37 -4.20
N VAL A 295 0.95 29.21 -3.55
CA VAL A 295 -0.11 28.21 -3.30
C VAL A 295 -1.24 28.86 -2.49
N ASP A 296 -2.44 28.87 -3.02
CA ASP A 296 -3.64 29.41 -2.37
C ASP A 296 -4.70 28.34 -2.05
N LYS A 297 -4.53 27.14 -2.60
CA LYS A 297 -5.37 25.95 -2.35
C LYS A 297 -4.52 24.69 -2.21
N VAL A 298 -4.88 23.83 -1.27
CA VAL A 298 -4.33 22.48 -1.15
C VAL A 298 -5.45 21.46 -1.37
N VAL A 299 -5.18 20.44 -2.17
CA VAL A 299 -6.06 19.28 -2.34
C VAL A 299 -5.28 18.02 -1.99
N ILE A 300 -5.79 17.19 -1.09
CA ILE A 300 -5.21 15.91 -0.73
C ILE A 300 -5.97 14.80 -1.43
N VAL A 301 -5.28 13.96 -2.18
CA VAL A 301 -5.86 12.81 -2.88
C VAL A 301 -5.28 11.50 -2.35
N ALA A 302 -6.12 10.57 -1.98
CA ALA A 302 -5.72 9.28 -1.44
C ALA A 302 -6.87 8.26 -1.44
N CYS A 303 -6.57 7.00 -1.09
CA CYS A 303 -7.53 5.92 -0.92
C CYS A 303 -7.42 5.29 0.48
N GLY A 304 -8.54 4.78 1.01
CA GLY A 304 -8.58 3.98 2.24
C GLY A 304 -7.94 4.68 3.47
N THR A 305 -7.06 3.99 4.16
CA THR A 305 -6.35 4.50 5.34
C THR A 305 -5.58 5.80 5.06
N ALA A 306 -4.95 5.91 3.88
CA ALA A 306 -4.24 7.13 3.47
C ALA A 306 -5.20 8.32 3.28
N PHE A 307 -6.44 8.09 2.84
CA PHE A 307 -7.48 9.12 2.77
C PHE A 307 -7.84 9.64 4.18
N HIS A 308 -7.95 8.76 5.18
CA HIS A 308 -8.18 9.19 6.57
C HIS A 308 -6.99 10.00 7.12
N ALA A 309 -5.75 9.65 6.76
CA ALA A 309 -4.58 10.47 7.08
C ALA A 309 -4.69 11.87 6.45
N GLY A 310 -5.14 11.95 5.20
CA GLY A 310 -5.42 13.21 4.50
C GLY A 310 -6.48 14.05 5.19
N MET A 311 -7.57 13.43 5.67
CA MET A 311 -8.62 14.13 6.44
C MET A 311 -8.06 14.76 7.73
N ILE A 312 -7.12 14.10 8.41
CA ILE A 312 -6.44 14.65 9.59
C ILE A 312 -5.48 15.78 9.18
N ALA A 313 -4.71 15.56 8.12
CA ALA A 313 -3.78 16.55 7.57
C ALA A 313 -4.44 17.89 7.24
N LYS A 314 -5.67 17.85 6.71
CA LYS A 314 -6.47 19.05 6.43
C LYS A 314 -6.54 19.98 7.64
N TYR A 315 -6.82 19.45 8.84
CA TYR A 315 -6.88 20.28 10.05
C TYR A 315 -5.54 20.96 10.37
N ALA A 316 -4.43 20.27 10.21
CA ALA A 316 -3.09 20.82 10.46
C ALA A 316 -2.72 21.87 9.41
N ILE A 317 -2.94 21.60 8.12
CA ILE A 317 -2.66 22.52 7.01
C ILE A 317 -3.46 23.81 7.21
N GLU A 318 -4.78 23.74 7.34
CA GLU A 318 -5.60 24.93 7.52
C GLU A 318 -5.24 25.72 8.79
N HIS A 319 -4.92 25.02 9.89
CA HIS A 319 -4.56 25.65 11.15
C HIS A 319 -3.22 26.38 11.09
N TRP A 320 -2.19 25.75 10.50
CA TRP A 320 -0.83 26.29 10.51
C TRP A 320 -0.50 27.19 9.33
N THR A 321 -1.12 26.98 8.17
CA THR A 321 -0.82 27.71 6.94
C THR A 321 -1.87 28.76 6.57
N ARG A 322 -3.11 28.61 7.05
CA ARG A 322 -4.29 29.38 6.67
C ARG A 322 -4.65 29.26 5.18
N ILE A 323 -4.20 28.16 4.54
CA ILE A 323 -4.59 27.81 3.17
C ILE A 323 -5.81 26.90 3.23
N PRO A 324 -6.86 27.13 2.43
CA PRO A 324 -7.97 26.19 2.27
C PRO A 324 -7.47 24.81 1.82
N CYS A 325 -7.94 23.78 2.48
CA CYS A 325 -7.53 22.41 2.17
C CYS A 325 -8.76 21.50 1.97
N GLU A 326 -8.82 20.81 0.85
CA GLU A 326 -9.82 19.79 0.56
C GLU A 326 -9.18 18.41 0.61
N THR A 327 -9.97 17.38 0.94
CA THR A 327 -9.51 15.98 0.90
C THR A 327 -10.49 15.18 0.08
N GLU A 328 -9.99 14.50 -0.94
CA GLU A 328 -10.77 13.81 -1.97
C GLU A 328 -10.39 12.34 -2.06
N LEU A 329 -11.37 11.47 -2.32
CA LEU A 329 -11.10 10.11 -2.75
C LEU A 329 -10.46 10.13 -4.14
N ALA A 330 -9.29 9.51 -4.27
CA ALA A 330 -8.54 9.54 -5.52
C ALA A 330 -9.32 8.91 -6.69
N SER A 331 -10.14 7.87 -6.41
CA SER A 331 -11.02 7.22 -7.39
C SER A 331 -12.08 8.16 -7.98
N GLU A 332 -12.52 9.18 -7.23
CA GLU A 332 -13.57 10.11 -7.65
C GLU A 332 -13.01 11.42 -8.22
N PHE A 333 -11.82 11.80 -7.77
CA PHE A 333 -11.22 13.11 -8.01
C PHE A 333 -11.20 13.51 -9.48
N ARG A 334 -10.64 12.67 -10.37
CA ARG A 334 -10.51 13.01 -11.78
C ARG A 334 -11.85 13.04 -12.54
N TYR A 335 -12.82 12.22 -12.09
CA TYR A 335 -14.11 12.10 -12.79
C TYR A 335 -15.07 13.25 -12.49
N ARG A 336 -14.89 13.93 -11.36
CA ARG A 336 -15.72 15.10 -11.02
C ARG A 336 -15.25 16.41 -11.68
N ASP A 337 -14.18 16.39 -12.49
CA ASP A 337 -13.61 17.55 -13.15
C ASP A 337 -13.24 18.67 -12.13
N PRO A 338 -12.24 18.43 -11.24
CA PRO A 338 -11.89 19.35 -10.17
C PRO A 338 -11.33 20.68 -10.73
N ILE A 339 -11.66 21.77 -10.05
CA ILE A 339 -11.09 23.09 -10.39
C ILE A 339 -9.67 23.15 -9.87
N LEU A 340 -8.69 23.12 -10.77
CA LEU A 340 -7.27 23.15 -10.49
C LEU A 340 -6.61 24.26 -11.32
N ASP A 341 -5.50 24.78 -10.81
CA ASP A 341 -4.68 25.79 -11.46
C ASP A 341 -3.22 25.70 -10.96
N PRO A 342 -2.28 26.51 -11.50
CA PRO A 342 -0.88 26.51 -11.07
C PRO A 342 -0.63 26.92 -9.61
N HIS A 343 -1.61 27.53 -8.92
CA HIS A 343 -1.55 27.90 -7.51
C HIS A 343 -2.11 26.80 -6.59
N THR A 344 -2.63 25.73 -7.16
CA THR A 344 -3.09 24.56 -6.41
C THR A 344 -1.95 23.58 -6.15
N LEU A 345 -1.75 23.20 -4.89
CA LEU A 345 -0.86 22.10 -4.51
C LEU A 345 -1.68 20.84 -4.26
N VAL A 346 -1.46 19.80 -5.03
CA VAL A 346 -2.05 18.48 -4.79
C VAL A 346 -1.08 17.63 -3.96
N ILE A 347 -1.53 17.08 -2.84
CA ILE A 347 -0.78 16.17 -1.99
C ILE A 347 -1.30 14.75 -2.23
N ALA A 348 -0.48 13.89 -2.82
CA ALA A 348 -0.81 12.49 -3.08
C ALA A 348 -0.22 11.60 -1.97
N ILE A 349 -1.08 10.88 -1.23
CA ILE A 349 -0.65 10.01 -0.14
C ILE A 349 -0.84 8.55 -0.54
N SER A 350 0.24 7.77 -0.53
CA SER A 350 0.20 6.33 -0.82
C SER A 350 1.35 5.60 -0.11
N GLN A 351 1.05 4.55 0.64
CA GLN A 351 2.07 3.73 1.29
C GLN A 351 2.98 3.07 0.25
N SER A 352 2.40 2.39 -0.73
CA SER A 352 3.14 1.67 -1.78
C SER A 352 3.72 2.57 -2.87
N GLY A 353 3.13 3.76 -3.07
CA GLY A 353 3.44 4.63 -4.21
C GLY A 353 3.00 4.08 -5.57
N GLU A 354 2.16 3.03 -5.57
CA GLU A 354 1.69 2.32 -6.78
C GLU A 354 0.16 2.19 -6.82
N THR A 355 -0.57 2.89 -5.94
CA THR A 355 -2.04 2.89 -5.94
C THR A 355 -2.55 3.55 -7.21
N MET A 356 -3.22 2.79 -8.09
CA MET A 356 -3.58 3.25 -9.43
C MET A 356 -4.47 4.49 -9.40
N ASP A 357 -5.54 4.48 -8.62
CA ASP A 357 -6.42 5.65 -8.51
C ASP A 357 -5.66 6.91 -8.08
N THR A 358 -4.75 6.79 -7.10
CA THR A 358 -3.93 7.93 -6.63
C THR A 358 -2.95 8.40 -7.71
N LEU A 359 -2.37 7.47 -8.47
CA LEU A 359 -1.49 7.78 -9.59
C LEU A 359 -2.23 8.52 -10.71
N MET A 360 -3.42 8.05 -11.05
CA MET A 360 -4.23 8.69 -12.10
C MET A 360 -4.76 10.06 -11.67
N ALA A 361 -5.12 10.22 -10.38
CA ALA A 361 -5.49 11.52 -9.81
C ALA A 361 -4.31 12.52 -9.87
N LEU A 362 -3.09 12.06 -9.54
CA LEU A 362 -1.86 12.84 -9.66
C LEU A 362 -1.60 13.29 -11.10
N ARG A 363 -1.68 12.39 -12.07
CA ARG A 363 -1.48 12.70 -13.49
C ARG A 363 -2.49 13.72 -13.97
N HIS A 364 -3.77 13.52 -13.66
CA HIS A 364 -4.83 14.47 -13.98
C HIS A 364 -4.53 15.86 -13.40
N ALA A 365 -4.10 15.94 -12.12
CA ALA A 365 -3.73 17.21 -11.49
C ALA A 365 -2.59 17.92 -12.24
N ARG A 366 -1.55 17.19 -12.65
CA ARG A 366 -0.42 17.75 -13.41
C ARG A 366 -0.84 18.22 -14.81
N GLU A 367 -1.70 17.47 -15.50
CA GLU A 367 -2.27 17.87 -16.80
C GLU A 367 -3.04 19.20 -16.70
N GLN A 368 -3.69 19.47 -15.57
CA GLN A 368 -4.38 20.72 -15.27
C GLN A 368 -3.43 21.83 -14.76
N GLY A 369 -2.13 21.57 -14.66
CA GLY A 369 -1.10 22.54 -14.28
C GLY A 369 -0.84 22.67 -12.77
N ALA A 370 -1.51 21.89 -11.91
CA ALA A 370 -1.26 21.86 -10.48
C ALA A 370 0.11 21.25 -10.16
N LYS A 371 0.72 21.67 -9.04
CA LYS A 371 1.93 21.05 -8.50
C LYS A 371 1.57 19.87 -7.61
N VAL A 372 2.41 18.82 -7.64
CA VAL A 372 2.16 17.62 -6.86
C VAL A 372 3.29 17.34 -5.86
N LEU A 373 2.92 17.12 -4.61
CA LEU A 373 3.79 16.63 -3.54
C LEU A 373 3.33 15.23 -3.13
N ALA A 374 4.22 14.24 -3.17
CA ALA A 374 3.95 12.88 -2.73
C ALA A 374 4.36 12.63 -1.28
N ILE A 375 3.54 11.89 -0.54
CA ILE A 375 3.90 11.27 0.73
C ILE A 375 3.84 9.76 0.51
N CYS A 376 5.01 9.10 0.50
CA CYS A 376 5.14 7.67 0.20
C CYS A 376 6.10 6.97 1.15
N ASN A 377 5.94 5.64 1.27
CA ASN A 377 6.89 4.82 2.03
C ASN A 377 7.90 4.08 1.14
N THR A 378 7.50 3.72 -0.07
CA THR A 378 8.34 2.92 -0.97
C THR A 378 9.16 3.82 -1.89
N ASN A 379 10.49 3.76 -1.71
CA ASN A 379 11.44 4.45 -2.58
C ASN A 379 11.39 3.88 -4.00
N GLY A 380 11.56 4.75 -5.01
CA GLY A 380 11.59 4.33 -6.41
C GLY A 380 10.24 3.92 -7.00
N SER A 381 9.14 4.04 -6.26
CA SER A 381 7.80 3.78 -6.76
C SER A 381 7.29 4.88 -7.72
N THR A 382 6.21 4.60 -8.44
CA THR A 382 5.74 5.46 -9.55
C THR A 382 5.25 6.83 -9.08
N ILE A 383 4.46 6.92 -8.01
CA ILE A 383 3.92 8.19 -7.50
C ILE A 383 5.04 9.18 -7.14
N PRO A 384 6.08 8.82 -6.34
CA PRO A 384 7.22 9.71 -6.09
C PRO A 384 7.94 10.20 -7.34
N ARG A 385 8.16 9.32 -8.32
CA ARG A 385 8.85 9.67 -9.55
C ARG A 385 8.11 10.70 -10.39
N GLU A 386 6.80 10.60 -10.42
CA GLU A 386 5.94 11.49 -11.20
C GLU A 386 5.54 12.77 -10.44
N SER A 387 5.98 12.93 -9.19
CA SER A 387 5.67 14.10 -8.36
C SER A 387 6.74 15.18 -8.45
N ASP A 388 6.35 16.43 -8.18
CA ASP A 388 7.24 17.59 -8.15
C ASP A 388 7.98 17.74 -6.81
N ALA A 389 7.48 17.13 -5.74
CA ALA A 389 8.14 17.03 -4.45
C ALA A 389 7.79 15.71 -3.77
N VAL A 390 8.66 15.20 -2.90
CA VAL A 390 8.46 13.94 -2.17
C VAL A 390 8.87 14.08 -0.73
N LEU A 391 8.09 13.47 0.16
CA LEU A 391 8.46 13.18 1.53
C LEU A 391 8.25 11.68 1.80
N TYR A 392 9.34 10.96 2.08
CA TYR A 392 9.28 9.54 2.41
C TYR A 392 8.99 9.33 3.90
N THR A 393 8.16 8.35 4.23
CA THR A 393 7.76 8.07 5.61
C THR A 393 8.77 7.22 6.40
N HIS A 394 9.67 6.51 5.71
CA HIS A 394 10.69 5.64 6.33
C HIS A 394 10.14 4.64 7.36
N ALA A 395 8.90 4.16 7.17
CA ALA A 395 8.26 3.19 8.06
C ALA A 395 8.87 1.78 7.97
N GLY A 396 9.82 1.57 7.06
CA GLY A 396 10.27 0.23 6.68
C GLY A 396 9.18 -0.57 5.95
N PRO A 397 9.40 -1.85 5.64
CA PRO A 397 8.40 -2.68 4.98
C PRO A 397 7.19 -2.91 5.87
N GLU A 398 5.98 -2.73 5.30
CA GLU A 398 4.71 -3.07 5.92
C GLU A 398 4.05 -4.17 5.09
N VAL A 399 3.99 -5.38 5.64
CA VAL A 399 3.62 -6.63 4.96
C VAL A 399 2.15 -6.98 5.17
N ALA A 400 1.61 -6.76 6.39
CA ALA A 400 0.20 -6.95 6.67
C ALA A 400 -0.66 -6.08 5.73
N VAL A 401 -1.72 -6.66 5.17
CA VAL A 401 -2.56 -5.96 4.18
C VAL A 401 -3.21 -4.73 4.81
N ALA A 402 -3.80 -4.86 5.99
CA ALA A 402 -4.34 -3.72 6.74
C ALA A 402 -3.21 -2.84 7.27
N SER A 403 -3.22 -1.56 6.93
CA SER A 403 -2.17 -0.61 7.30
C SER A 403 -2.22 -0.27 8.80
N THR A 404 -1.05 -0.19 9.43
CA THR A 404 -0.87 0.17 10.85
C THR A 404 0.21 1.23 11.04
N LYS A 405 1.49 0.85 11.03
CA LYS A 405 2.61 1.80 11.23
C LYS A 405 2.69 2.82 10.10
N ALA A 406 2.36 2.43 8.86
CA ALA A 406 2.35 3.36 7.74
C ALA A 406 1.31 4.47 7.92
N PHE A 407 0.17 4.22 8.56
CA PHE A 407 -0.79 5.27 8.89
C PHE A 407 -0.20 6.33 9.84
N LEU A 408 0.44 5.90 10.94
CA LEU A 408 1.06 6.84 11.88
C LEU A 408 2.17 7.65 11.21
N THR A 409 3.01 6.99 10.40
CA THR A 409 4.09 7.69 9.68
C THR A 409 3.57 8.63 8.60
N GLN A 410 2.44 8.31 7.93
CA GLN A 410 1.74 9.23 7.04
C GLN A 410 1.23 10.46 7.79
N LEU A 411 0.67 10.30 8.99
CA LEU A 411 0.26 11.44 9.83
C LEU A 411 1.45 12.34 10.18
N VAL A 412 2.57 11.75 10.63
CA VAL A 412 3.80 12.50 10.92
C VAL A 412 4.28 13.26 9.67
N ALA A 413 4.34 12.61 8.52
CA ALA A 413 4.72 13.23 7.26
C ALA A 413 3.77 14.37 6.87
N CYS A 414 2.46 14.19 7.04
CA CYS A 414 1.46 15.24 6.81
C CYS A 414 1.68 16.46 7.71
N TYR A 415 2.02 16.25 8.99
CA TYR A 415 2.36 17.36 9.90
C TYR A 415 3.66 18.06 9.48
N LEU A 416 4.68 17.32 9.04
CA LEU A 416 5.90 17.90 8.51
C LEU A 416 5.64 18.76 7.27
N VAL A 417 4.82 18.29 6.34
CA VAL A 417 4.42 19.06 5.14
C VAL A 417 3.65 20.32 5.53
N ALA A 418 2.70 20.23 6.46
CA ALA A 418 1.95 21.39 6.94
C ALA A 418 2.86 22.43 7.61
N LEU A 419 3.83 21.99 8.42
CA LEU A 419 4.83 22.88 9.03
C LEU A 419 5.77 23.48 7.98
N TYR A 420 6.20 22.70 7.00
CA TYR A 420 7.06 23.17 5.91
C TYR A 420 6.36 24.25 5.07
N LEU A 421 5.12 24.06 4.71
CA LEU A 421 4.31 25.08 4.04
C LEU A 421 4.17 26.33 4.92
N GLY A 422 3.92 26.16 6.22
CA GLY A 422 3.86 27.27 7.17
C GLY A 422 5.18 28.03 7.25
N GLN A 423 6.32 27.32 7.24
CA GLN A 423 7.67 27.91 7.21
C GLN A 423 7.92 28.72 5.92
N VAL A 424 7.63 28.14 4.75
CA VAL A 424 7.85 28.78 3.45
C VAL A 424 7.00 30.05 3.30
N ARG A 425 5.77 30.01 3.79
CA ARG A 425 4.82 31.15 3.75
C ARG A 425 5.05 32.18 4.88
N GLY A 426 5.86 31.85 5.88
CA GLY A 426 6.09 32.71 7.04
C GLY A 426 4.92 32.78 8.00
N THR A 427 4.01 31.81 7.99
CA THR A 427 2.89 31.68 8.96
C THR A 427 3.28 30.92 10.22
N LYS A 428 4.43 30.22 10.16
CA LYS A 428 5.10 29.55 11.29
C LYS A 428 6.57 29.90 11.35
N TRP A 429 7.04 30.27 12.53
CA TRP A 429 8.44 30.61 12.79
C TRP A 429 9.23 29.42 13.32
N GLY A 430 10.56 29.47 13.21
CA GLY A 430 11.45 28.38 13.62
C GLY A 430 11.19 27.88 15.06
N ASP A 431 10.92 28.78 16.01
CA ASP A 431 10.61 28.40 17.41
C ASP A 431 9.31 27.62 17.57
N GLU A 432 8.26 28.03 16.83
CA GLU A 432 6.98 27.33 16.83
C GLU A 432 7.11 25.95 16.17
N ILE A 433 7.88 25.87 15.07
CA ILE A 433 8.19 24.62 14.37
C ILE A 433 8.96 23.68 15.30
N ARG A 434 10.03 24.15 15.95
CA ARG A 434 10.78 23.34 16.93
C ARG A 434 9.90 22.85 18.07
N THR A 435 8.94 23.66 18.51
CA THR A 435 7.99 23.26 19.56
C THR A 435 7.13 22.09 19.11
N VAL A 436 6.54 22.14 17.90
CA VAL A 436 5.72 21.05 17.38
C VAL A 436 6.57 19.81 17.08
N ILE A 437 7.78 19.96 16.53
CA ILE A 437 8.70 18.83 16.29
C ILE A 437 9.07 18.13 17.59
N ARG A 438 9.35 18.89 18.68
CA ARG A 438 9.59 18.31 20.00
C ARG A 438 8.38 17.51 20.47
N GLN A 439 7.15 18.06 20.36
CA GLN A 439 5.92 17.34 20.69
C GLN A 439 5.75 16.06 19.85
N LEU A 440 6.06 16.12 18.54
CA LEU A 440 6.06 14.94 17.69
C LEU A 440 7.11 13.90 18.11
N SER A 441 8.30 14.33 18.54
CA SER A 441 9.33 13.42 19.05
C SER A 441 8.91 12.70 20.34
N GLU A 442 8.07 13.34 21.17
CA GLU A 442 7.53 12.75 22.40
C GLU A 442 6.44 11.70 22.12
N ILE A 443 5.84 11.71 20.90
CA ILE A 443 4.80 10.76 20.50
C ILE A 443 5.30 9.31 20.50
N SER A 444 6.54 9.06 20.08
CA SER A 444 7.12 7.70 20.12
C SER A 444 6.97 7.08 21.50
N GLY A 445 7.43 7.78 22.56
CA GLY A 445 7.27 7.30 23.93
C GLY A 445 5.81 7.25 24.41
N SER A 446 4.93 8.08 23.86
CA SER A 446 3.50 8.02 24.17
C SER A 446 2.86 6.78 23.56
N VAL A 447 3.23 6.40 22.33
CA VAL A 447 2.78 5.17 21.67
C VAL A 447 3.29 3.93 22.42
N ASP A 448 4.55 3.92 22.88
CA ASP A 448 5.09 2.84 23.72
C ASP A 448 4.23 2.62 24.97
N ARG A 449 3.92 3.68 25.71
CA ARG A 449 3.06 3.60 26.91
C ARG A 449 1.66 3.09 26.59
N VAL A 450 1.07 3.49 25.46
CA VAL A 450 -0.23 2.94 25.02
C VAL A 450 -0.11 1.43 24.78
N LEU A 451 0.92 0.98 24.07
CA LEU A 451 1.12 -0.44 23.76
C LEU A 451 1.29 -1.31 25.01
N GLU A 452 1.96 -0.79 26.06
CA GLU A 452 2.14 -1.47 27.36
C GLU A 452 0.79 -1.70 28.10
N THR A 453 -0.22 -0.88 27.84
CA THR A 453 -1.50 -0.91 28.56
C THR A 453 -2.65 -1.55 27.78
N MET A 454 -2.37 -2.30 26.71
CA MET A 454 -3.40 -2.80 25.77
C MET A 454 -4.09 -4.11 26.18
N GLU A 455 -3.69 -4.80 27.27
CA GLU A 455 -4.36 -6.05 27.63
C GLU A 455 -5.87 -5.89 27.90
N PRO A 456 -6.37 -4.87 28.60
CA PRO A 456 -7.80 -4.62 28.73
C PRO A 456 -8.52 -4.40 27.38
N VAL A 457 -7.84 -3.81 26.39
CA VAL A 457 -8.37 -3.64 25.03
C VAL A 457 -8.51 -4.99 24.32
N ARG A 458 -7.52 -5.90 24.51
CA ARG A 458 -7.58 -7.25 23.96
C ARG A 458 -8.70 -8.08 24.61
N GLU A 459 -8.87 -8.00 25.94
CA GLU A 459 -9.95 -8.67 26.65
C GLU A 459 -11.32 -8.17 26.15
N LEU A 460 -11.48 -6.86 26.01
CA LEU A 460 -12.68 -6.25 25.45
C LEU A 460 -12.94 -6.76 24.03
N ALA A 461 -11.94 -6.76 23.16
CA ALA A 461 -12.06 -7.25 21.79
C ALA A 461 -12.54 -8.70 21.73
N ARG A 462 -11.98 -9.58 22.58
CA ARG A 462 -12.42 -10.97 22.70
C ARG A 462 -13.87 -11.08 23.16
N SER A 463 -14.30 -10.24 24.11
CA SER A 463 -15.68 -10.25 24.62
C SER A 463 -16.71 -9.80 23.59
N LEU A 464 -16.31 -8.92 22.66
CA LEU A 464 -17.16 -8.37 21.59
C LEU A 464 -17.10 -9.16 20.28
N ALA A 465 -16.35 -10.27 20.23
CA ALA A 465 -16.16 -11.06 19.00
C ALA A 465 -17.46 -11.67 18.44
N ALA A 466 -18.51 -11.82 19.27
CA ALA A 466 -19.81 -12.33 18.85
C ALA A 466 -20.75 -11.26 18.24
N HIS A 467 -20.43 -9.97 18.37
CA HIS A 467 -21.22 -8.89 17.78
C HIS A 467 -20.97 -8.80 16.27
N ASP A 468 -22.00 -8.44 15.50
CA ASP A 468 -21.91 -8.26 14.06
C ASP A 468 -21.71 -6.80 13.64
N THR A 469 -21.98 -5.86 14.54
CA THR A 469 -21.92 -4.41 14.28
C THR A 469 -21.21 -3.68 15.42
N VAL A 470 -20.38 -2.71 15.06
CA VAL A 470 -19.76 -1.74 15.99
C VAL A 470 -19.81 -0.36 15.35
N LEU A 471 -20.26 0.64 16.09
CA LEU A 471 -20.21 2.02 15.63
C LEU A 471 -19.04 2.77 16.25
N PHE A 472 -18.54 3.77 15.52
CA PHE A 472 -17.43 4.61 15.94
C PHE A 472 -17.81 6.08 15.86
N LEU A 473 -17.55 6.84 16.92
CA LEU A 473 -17.87 8.26 16.99
C LEU A 473 -16.62 9.09 17.27
N GLY A 474 -16.52 10.23 16.61
CA GLY A 474 -15.47 11.20 16.88
C GLY A 474 -15.91 12.63 16.54
N ARG A 475 -15.16 13.60 17.07
CA ARG A 475 -15.30 15.01 16.71
C ARG A 475 -13.96 15.60 16.32
N HIS A 476 -13.97 16.59 15.41
CA HIS A 476 -12.74 17.24 14.93
C HIS A 476 -11.76 16.17 14.39
N VAL A 477 -10.50 16.16 14.81
CA VAL A 477 -9.51 15.13 14.39
C VAL A 477 -9.89 13.70 14.85
N GLY A 478 -10.75 13.55 15.85
CA GLY A 478 -11.28 12.27 16.29
C GLY A 478 -12.26 11.63 15.30
N TYR A 479 -12.88 12.40 14.40
CA TYR A 479 -13.79 11.84 13.40
C TYR A 479 -13.05 10.98 12.36
N PRO A 480 -11.98 11.44 11.70
CA PRO A 480 -11.21 10.56 10.85
C PRO A 480 -10.59 9.35 11.56
N VAL A 481 -10.24 9.48 12.86
CA VAL A 481 -9.78 8.33 13.68
C VAL A 481 -10.91 7.32 13.87
N ALA A 482 -12.12 7.76 14.09
CA ALA A 482 -13.31 6.89 14.17
C ALA A 482 -13.56 6.15 12.83
N LEU A 483 -13.41 6.83 11.70
CA LEU A 483 -13.49 6.22 10.37
C LEU A 483 -12.41 5.16 10.16
N GLU A 484 -11.18 5.42 10.61
CA GLU A 484 -10.06 4.48 10.52
C GLU A 484 -10.30 3.23 11.38
N GLY A 485 -10.79 3.38 12.61
CA GLY A 485 -11.19 2.25 13.47
C GLY A 485 -12.27 1.38 12.82
N ALA A 486 -13.28 2.01 12.24
CA ALA A 486 -14.34 1.30 11.51
C ALA A 486 -13.79 0.56 10.27
N LEU A 487 -12.86 1.18 9.54
CA LEU A 487 -12.21 0.54 8.39
C LEU A 487 -11.43 -0.70 8.82
N LYS A 488 -10.64 -0.62 9.89
CA LYS A 488 -9.86 -1.78 10.41
C LYS A 488 -10.76 -2.96 10.79
N LEU A 489 -11.93 -2.72 11.40
CA LEU A 489 -12.86 -3.81 11.70
C LEU A 489 -13.49 -4.43 10.43
N LYS A 490 -13.84 -3.62 9.44
CA LYS A 490 -14.33 -4.12 8.15
C LYS A 490 -13.31 -5.01 7.46
N GLU A 491 -12.05 -4.56 7.41
CA GLU A 491 -10.96 -5.26 6.73
C GLU A 491 -10.61 -6.60 7.40
N LEU A 492 -10.54 -6.63 8.72
CA LEU A 492 -9.98 -7.75 9.49
C LEU A 492 -11.04 -8.69 10.07
N ALA A 493 -12.06 -8.12 10.69
CA ALA A 493 -13.09 -8.87 11.40
C ALA A 493 -14.32 -9.19 10.54
N TYR A 494 -14.41 -8.60 9.34
CA TYR A 494 -15.55 -8.72 8.41
C TYR A 494 -16.88 -8.32 9.06
N MET A 495 -16.82 -7.35 9.99
CA MET A 495 -17.97 -6.79 10.68
C MET A 495 -18.49 -5.57 9.96
N HIS A 496 -19.82 -5.34 10.05
CA HIS A 496 -20.37 -4.05 9.64
C HIS A 496 -19.97 -3.00 10.68
N ALA A 497 -18.99 -2.17 10.34
CA ALA A 497 -18.49 -1.11 11.20
C ALA A 497 -18.60 0.23 10.49
N GLU A 498 -19.13 1.24 11.18
CA GLU A 498 -19.36 2.57 10.60
C GLU A 498 -18.89 3.67 11.54
N GLY A 499 -18.22 4.67 10.96
CA GLY A 499 -17.73 5.84 11.70
C GLY A 499 -18.57 7.08 11.39
N PHE A 500 -18.91 7.85 12.42
CA PHE A 500 -19.70 9.08 12.28
C PHE A 500 -19.03 10.27 12.95
N ALA A 501 -19.19 11.45 12.36
CA ALA A 501 -19.03 12.68 13.11
C ALA A 501 -20.11 12.70 14.20
N ALA A 502 -19.70 12.72 15.49
CA ALA A 502 -20.63 12.53 16.61
C ALA A 502 -21.77 13.55 16.66
N GLY A 503 -21.58 14.73 16.03
CA GLY A 503 -22.65 15.73 15.88
C GLY A 503 -23.75 15.30 14.92
N GLU A 504 -23.41 14.54 13.87
CA GLU A 504 -24.33 14.05 12.85
C GLU A 504 -25.19 12.87 13.33
N LEU A 505 -24.83 12.25 14.48
CA LEU A 505 -25.60 11.14 15.04
C LEU A 505 -27.10 11.46 15.15
N LYS A 506 -27.43 12.67 15.55
CA LYS A 506 -28.84 13.16 15.74
C LYS A 506 -29.61 13.30 14.42
N HIS A 507 -28.91 13.35 13.28
CA HIS A 507 -29.50 13.60 11.96
C HIS A 507 -29.79 12.30 11.19
N GLY A 508 -29.93 11.18 11.90
CA GLY A 508 -30.31 9.89 11.32
C GLY A 508 -29.67 8.69 12.04
N PRO A 509 -28.31 8.59 12.10
CA PRO A 509 -27.63 7.40 12.60
C PRO A 509 -27.98 6.98 14.02
N ILE A 510 -28.48 7.87 14.86
CA ILE A 510 -28.94 7.55 16.24
C ILE A 510 -30.06 6.50 16.24
N ALA A 511 -30.78 6.32 15.13
CA ALA A 511 -31.79 5.29 14.96
C ALA A 511 -31.21 3.86 15.00
N LEU A 512 -29.90 3.71 14.77
CA LEU A 512 -29.18 2.43 14.86
C LEU A 512 -28.86 2.03 16.30
N ILE A 513 -28.94 2.94 17.24
CA ILE A 513 -28.59 2.66 18.64
C ILE A 513 -29.68 1.81 19.29
N GLU A 514 -29.28 0.62 19.73
CA GLU A 514 -30.11 -0.31 20.47
C GLU A 514 -29.38 -0.83 21.73
N ASP A 515 -30.09 -1.54 22.58
CA ASP A 515 -29.55 -2.04 23.83
C ASP A 515 -28.38 -3.02 23.60
N GLY A 516 -27.24 -2.73 24.23
CA GLY A 516 -26.02 -3.52 24.11
C GLY A 516 -25.20 -3.30 22.83
N LEU A 517 -25.61 -2.42 21.89
CA LEU A 517 -24.81 -2.11 20.70
C LEU A 517 -23.48 -1.46 21.10
N PRO A 518 -22.31 -2.04 20.72
CA PRO A 518 -21.02 -1.43 21.02
C PRO A 518 -20.79 -0.15 20.22
N VAL A 519 -20.48 0.94 20.93
CA VAL A 519 -20.13 2.22 20.32
C VAL A 519 -18.79 2.71 20.87
N VAL A 520 -17.78 2.77 20.02
CA VAL A 520 -16.45 3.28 20.35
C VAL A 520 -16.42 4.79 20.14
N VAL A 521 -16.03 5.55 21.16
CA VAL A 521 -16.03 7.01 21.13
C VAL A 521 -14.61 7.54 21.34
N VAL A 522 -14.09 8.29 20.36
CA VAL A 522 -12.80 8.99 20.46
C VAL A 522 -13.04 10.38 21.03
N VAL A 523 -12.60 10.60 22.27
CA VAL A 523 -12.80 11.85 23.00
C VAL A 523 -11.65 12.81 22.74
N PRO A 524 -11.89 14.05 22.27
CA PRO A 524 -10.85 15.06 22.13
C PRO A 524 -10.28 15.50 23.48
N SER A 525 -8.99 15.90 23.48
CA SER A 525 -8.31 16.38 24.69
C SER A 525 -9.12 17.45 25.44
N PRO A 526 -9.32 17.31 26.76
CA PRO A 526 -9.96 18.33 27.59
C PRO A 526 -9.12 19.60 27.71
N ALA A 527 -7.77 19.49 27.56
CA ALA A 527 -6.85 20.61 27.64
C ALA A 527 -6.87 21.53 26.40
N GLY A 528 -7.44 21.07 25.28
CA GLY A 528 -7.48 21.82 24.03
C GLY A 528 -8.65 22.77 23.94
N ARG A 529 -9.64 22.45 23.09
CA ARG A 529 -10.90 23.18 22.94
C ARG A 529 -11.95 22.58 23.87
N SER A 530 -12.11 23.11 25.08
CA SER A 530 -13.04 22.63 26.11
C SER A 530 -14.49 22.46 25.59
N VAL A 531 -14.91 23.28 24.62
CA VAL A 531 -16.22 23.15 23.98
C VAL A 531 -16.36 21.83 23.20
N LEU A 532 -15.28 21.34 22.53
CA LEU A 532 -15.32 20.07 21.81
C LEU A 532 -15.48 18.89 22.78
N HIS A 533 -14.73 18.90 23.87
CA HIS A 533 -14.79 17.89 24.91
C HIS A 533 -16.20 17.80 25.52
N GLY A 534 -16.78 18.89 26.00
CA GLY A 534 -18.13 18.87 26.56
C GLY A 534 -19.21 18.44 25.55
N LYS A 535 -19.00 18.70 24.23
CA LYS A 535 -19.94 18.25 23.19
C LYS A 535 -19.85 16.73 22.95
N ILE A 536 -18.66 16.12 23.01
CA ILE A 536 -18.55 14.66 22.86
C ILE A 536 -19.08 13.95 24.10
N VAL A 537 -18.85 14.48 25.31
CA VAL A 537 -19.45 13.96 26.55
C VAL A 537 -20.98 13.94 26.45
N SER A 538 -21.58 15.00 25.93
CA SER A 538 -23.03 15.02 25.67
C SER A 538 -23.47 13.94 24.68
N ASN A 539 -22.68 13.66 23.63
CA ASN A 539 -23.01 12.60 22.70
C ASN A 539 -22.90 11.20 23.35
N ILE A 540 -21.92 10.97 24.24
CA ILE A 540 -21.81 9.71 24.99
C ILE A 540 -23.07 9.53 25.85
N GLN A 541 -23.52 10.56 26.55
CA GLN A 541 -24.76 10.52 27.36
C GLN A 541 -25.98 10.17 26.51
N GLU A 542 -26.09 10.72 25.29
CA GLU A 542 -27.21 10.49 24.37
C GLU A 542 -27.31 9.05 23.89
N ILE A 543 -26.17 8.42 23.52
CA ILE A 543 -26.15 7.01 23.10
C ILE A 543 -26.38 6.07 24.28
N ARG A 544 -25.77 6.37 25.42
CA ARG A 544 -25.95 5.59 26.65
C ARG A 544 -27.42 5.61 27.13
N ALA A 545 -28.11 6.73 27.04
CA ALA A 545 -29.53 6.83 27.36
C ALA A 545 -30.43 5.94 26.47
N ARG A 546 -29.88 5.37 25.37
CA ARG A 546 -30.55 4.45 24.44
C ARG A 546 -30.06 3.01 24.58
N GLY A 547 -29.24 2.73 25.58
CA GLY A 547 -28.75 1.38 25.87
C GLY A 547 -27.46 1.00 25.15
N ALA A 548 -26.76 1.90 24.44
CA ALA A 548 -25.47 1.58 23.85
C ALA A 548 -24.44 1.12 24.88
N LEU A 549 -23.67 0.10 24.54
CA LEU A 549 -22.46 -0.29 25.27
C LEU A 549 -21.33 0.68 24.87
N THR A 550 -20.96 1.57 25.79
CA THR A 550 -20.01 2.65 25.51
C THR A 550 -18.57 2.25 25.77
N VAL A 551 -17.73 2.29 24.73
CA VAL A 551 -16.28 2.10 24.78
C VAL A 551 -15.63 3.47 24.54
N VAL A 552 -15.04 4.05 25.56
CA VAL A 552 -14.55 5.44 25.50
C VAL A 552 -13.02 5.46 25.50
N ILE A 553 -12.43 6.09 24.46
CA ILE A 553 -10.98 6.38 24.40
C ILE A 553 -10.79 7.83 24.83
N ALA A 554 -10.13 8.05 25.97
CA ALA A 554 -9.93 9.37 26.56
C ALA A 554 -8.55 9.52 27.20
N GLU A 555 -8.11 10.76 27.38
CA GLU A 555 -6.83 11.06 28.02
C GLU A 555 -6.79 10.58 29.48
N GLU A 556 -5.57 10.27 29.94
CA GLU A 556 -5.29 10.02 31.35
C GLU A 556 -5.72 11.26 32.18
N GLY A 557 -6.44 11.02 33.28
CA GLY A 557 -6.95 12.10 34.15
C GLY A 557 -8.24 12.77 33.69
N ASP A 558 -8.83 12.37 32.56
CA ASP A 558 -10.16 12.86 32.16
C ASP A 558 -11.24 12.14 32.96
N GLU A 559 -11.64 12.72 34.10
CA GLU A 559 -12.64 12.16 35.00
C GLU A 559 -14.11 12.46 34.55
N GLU A 560 -14.30 13.40 33.60
CA GLU A 560 -15.64 13.80 33.16
C GLU A 560 -16.35 12.69 32.38
N VAL A 561 -15.59 11.84 31.66
CA VAL A 561 -16.13 10.73 30.87
C VAL A 561 -16.42 9.48 31.70
N VAL A 562 -15.79 9.31 32.87
CA VAL A 562 -15.85 8.09 33.69
C VAL A 562 -17.28 7.63 34.00
N PRO A 563 -18.23 8.49 34.39
CA PRO A 563 -19.61 8.07 34.70
C PRO A 563 -20.37 7.51 33.49
N TYR A 564 -19.88 7.73 32.28
CA TYR A 564 -20.59 7.43 31.03
C TYR A 564 -19.92 6.35 30.19
N ALA A 565 -18.78 5.83 30.63
CA ALA A 565 -18.03 4.77 29.95
C ALA A 565 -18.31 3.40 30.62
N ASP A 566 -18.82 2.44 29.86
CA ASP A 566 -18.87 1.04 30.30
C ASP A 566 -17.48 0.42 30.23
N HIS A 567 -16.69 0.78 29.20
CA HIS A 567 -15.28 0.47 29.06
C HIS A 567 -14.50 1.75 28.77
N LEU A 568 -13.41 1.97 29.51
CA LEU A 568 -12.59 3.16 29.40
C LEU A 568 -11.15 2.78 29.03
N ILE A 569 -10.70 3.30 27.89
CA ILE A 569 -9.34 3.13 27.36
C ILE A 569 -8.60 4.44 27.56
N ARG A 570 -7.54 4.42 28.37
CA ARG A 570 -6.73 5.60 28.66
C ARG A 570 -5.58 5.75 27.67
N ILE A 571 -5.39 6.98 27.19
CA ILE A 571 -4.26 7.36 26.33
C ILE A 571 -3.52 8.54 26.97
N PRO A 572 -2.21 8.71 26.72
CA PRO A 572 -1.46 9.86 27.21
C PRO A 572 -2.02 11.19 26.72
N ALA A 573 -1.98 12.21 27.58
CA ALA A 573 -2.36 13.57 27.21
C ALA A 573 -1.50 14.09 26.06
N THR A 574 -2.16 14.58 25.01
CA THR A 574 -1.51 14.93 23.75
C THR A 574 -2.18 16.17 23.14
N PRO A 575 -1.41 17.11 22.54
CA PRO A 575 -2.01 18.23 21.83
C PRO A 575 -3.08 17.78 20.83
N THR A 576 -4.23 18.46 20.79
CA THR A 576 -5.41 18.03 20.01
C THR A 576 -5.10 17.60 18.57
N LEU A 577 -4.25 18.36 17.85
CA LEU A 577 -3.89 18.01 16.47
C LEU A 577 -3.00 16.76 16.36
N LEU A 578 -2.27 16.41 17.41
CA LEU A 578 -1.37 15.24 17.45
C LEU A 578 -2.03 14.00 18.07
N GLN A 579 -3.19 14.19 18.76
CA GLN A 579 -3.92 13.11 19.41
C GLN A 579 -4.23 11.91 18.50
N PRO A 580 -4.50 12.06 17.20
CA PRO A 580 -4.69 10.93 16.29
C PRO A 580 -3.57 9.89 16.32
N LEU A 581 -2.31 10.32 16.52
CA LEU A 581 -1.15 9.43 16.59
C LEU A 581 -1.20 8.43 17.76
N VAL A 582 -1.81 8.80 18.87
CA VAL A 582 -1.95 7.94 20.05
C VAL A 582 -3.34 7.27 20.12
N ALA A 583 -4.40 7.96 19.68
CA ALA A 583 -5.76 7.45 19.76
C ALA A 583 -6.07 6.33 18.75
N THR A 584 -5.31 6.23 17.67
CA THR A 584 -5.49 5.16 16.66
C THR A 584 -4.92 3.82 17.15
N VAL A 585 -3.88 3.83 17.97
CA VAL A 585 -3.19 2.59 18.40
C VAL A 585 -4.13 1.61 19.10
N PRO A 586 -4.96 1.99 20.08
CA PRO A 586 -5.95 1.10 20.68
C PRO A 586 -6.93 0.51 19.67
N LEU A 587 -7.31 1.27 18.64
CA LEU A 587 -8.25 0.80 17.61
C LEU A 587 -7.61 -0.29 16.72
N GLN A 588 -6.33 -0.15 16.40
CA GLN A 588 -5.57 -1.17 15.66
C GLN A 588 -5.42 -2.46 16.47
N VAL A 589 -5.08 -2.35 17.75
CA VAL A 589 -5.00 -3.50 18.67
C VAL A 589 -6.36 -4.17 18.81
N PHE A 590 -7.42 -3.38 19.01
CA PHE A 590 -8.79 -3.86 19.11
C PHE A 590 -9.22 -4.66 17.88
N ALA A 591 -8.99 -4.11 16.68
CA ALA A 591 -9.38 -4.76 15.43
C ALA A 591 -8.58 -6.05 15.18
N CYS A 592 -7.27 -6.05 15.45
CA CYS A 592 -6.41 -7.22 15.32
C CYS A 592 -6.84 -8.36 16.26
N GLU A 593 -7.05 -8.06 17.53
CA GLU A 593 -7.44 -9.06 18.54
C GLU A 593 -8.85 -9.60 18.29
N LEU A 594 -9.81 -8.72 17.94
CA LEU A 594 -11.18 -9.12 17.64
C LEU A 594 -11.23 -10.05 16.42
N ALA A 595 -10.48 -9.73 15.36
CA ALA A 595 -10.36 -10.58 14.18
C ALA A 595 -9.73 -11.95 14.51
N THR A 596 -8.68 -11.95 15.33
CA THR A 596 -8.03 -13.18 15.82
C THR A 596 -9.00 -14.04 16.64
N ALA A 597 -9.79 -13.42 17.52
CA ALA A 597 -10.80 -14.12 18.33
C ALA A 597 -11.93 -14.72 17.46
N ARG A 598 -12.21 -14.13 16.30
CA ARG A 598 -13.14 -14.69 15.29
C ARG A 598 -12.49 -15.77 14.42
N GLY A 599 -11.21 -16.06 14.58
CA GLY A 599 -10.47 -17.04 13.77
C GLY A 599 -10.10 -16.53 12.38
N ASN A 600 -10.12 -15.22 12.16
CA ASN A 600 -9.78 -14.62 10.87
C ASN A 600 -8.26 -14.49 10.71
N GLU A 601 -7.79 -14.55 9.47
CA GLU A 601 -6.40 -14.25 9.10
C GLU A 601 -6.19 -12.72 9.09
N VAL A 602 -5.30 -12.21 9.94
CA VAL A 602 -5.08 -10.77 10.11
C VAL A 602 -4.03 -10.18 9.14
N ASP A 603 -3.08 -11.01 8.68
CA ASP A 603 -2.04 -10.54 7.75
C ASP A 603 -2.57 -10.48 6.30
N GLN A 604 -3.42 -11.45 5.93
CA GLN A 604 -3.97 -11.61 4.59
C GLN A 604 -5.49 -11.78 4.65
N PRO A 605 -6.25 -10.72 5.00
CA PRO A 605 -7.71 -10.80 5.06
C PRO A 605 -8.30 -11.04 3.67
N ARG A 606 -9.40 -11.80 3.62
CA ARG A 606 -10.05 -12.19 2.36
C ARG A 606 -10.41 -10.97 1.50
N ASN A 607 -10.33 -11.14 0.17
CA ASN A 607 -10.72 -10.15 -0.85
C ASN A 607 -9.93 -8.83 -0.82
N LEU A 608 -8.83 -8.74 -0.07
CA LEU A 608 -8.00 -7.57 0.01
C LEU A 608 -6.58 -7.83 -0.51
N ALA A 609 -5.96 -6.81 -1.05
CA ALA A 609 -4.55 -6.80 -1.42
C ALA A 609 -3.85 -5.60 -0.79
N LYS A 610 -2.55 -5.73 -0.47
CA LYS A 610 -1.77 -4.65 0.16
C LYS A 610 -1.73 -3.38 -0.68
N SER A 611 -1.77 -3.50 -1.99
CA SER A 611 -1.76 -2.36 -2.91
C SER A 611 -2.64 -2.64 -4.12
N VAL A 612 -3.50 -1.70 -4.47
CA VAL A 612 -4.41 -1.78 -5.62
C VAL A 612 -3.76 -1.07 -6.80
N THR A 613 -3.32 -1.84 -7.80
CA THR A 613 -2.59 -1.35 -8.99
C THR A 613 -3.39 -1.46 -10.28
N VAL A 614 -4.67 -1.66 -10.16
CA VAL A 614 -5.67 -1.69 -11.24
C VAL A 614 -6.82 -0.76 -10.87
N GLU A 615 -7.49 -0.21 -11.87
CA GLU A 615 -8.75 0.53 -11.71
C GLU A 615 -9.96 -0.40 -11.77
#